data_568acf702d3cb73ca6d04daa4451f030
#
_entry.id   568acf702d3cb73ca6d04daa4451f030
#
_cell.length_a   1.000
_cell.length_b   1.000
_cell.length_c   1.000
_cell.angle_alpha   90.00
_cell.angle_beta   90.00
_cell.angle_gamma   90.00
#
_symmetry.space_group_name_H-M   'P 1'
#
loop_
_entity.id
_entity.type
_entity.pdbx_description
1 polymer ?
#
loop_
_entity_poly.entity_id
_entity_poly.type
_entity_poly.pdbx_seq_one_letter_code
_entity_poly.pdbx_strand_id
1 'polypeptide(L)'
;EKRPLLRDQVEQAREDQAERSEEFKDALPRIKELTGFQGGELENVYLQLKDDYEDCERRAAVIDERIDNVEQIAADLFAEWESEIDQMTNPSFRTSSRQSLARTRDRYNRLHRAMVQARGRMDPVLSRLNDYVLYLKHNLNAQAVGSLGTEMGRIESDIAVLVRDIERSIEAADAFLQDFEA
;
A
#
# COMPACT_ATOMS: atom_id res chain seq x y z
N GLU A 1 13.62 17.27 15.54
CA GLU A 1 14.44 16.37 14.71
C GLU A 1 13.55 15.59 13.76
N LYS A 2 13.68 15.88 12.46
CA LYS A 2 12.79 15.32 11.43
C LYS A 2 13.25 13.95 10.91
N ARG A 3 14.52 13.62 11.10
CA ARG A 3 15.11 12.38 10.63
C ARG A 3 14.53 11.14 11.32
N PRO A 4 14.44 11.07 12.66
CA PRO A 4 13.73 9.99 13.34
C PRO A 4 12.25 9.92 12.99
N LEU A 5 11.58 11.07 12.83
CA LEU A 5 10.18 11.11 12.41
C LEU A 5 9.95 10.48 11.02
N LEU A 6 10.85 10.78 10.08
CA LEU A 6 10.77 10.18 8.74
C LEU A 6 10.95 8.66 8.80
N ARG A 7 11.94 8.19 9.55
CA ARG A 7 12.16 6.75 9.78
C ARG A 7 10.91 6.09 10.34
N ASP A 8 10.34 6.64 11.41
CA ASP A 8 9.19 6.06 12.07
C ASP A 8 7.97 6.01 11.15
N GLN A 9 7.75 7.05 10.33
CA GLN A 9 6.66 7.06 9.34
C GLN A 9 6.88 6.06 8.21
N VAL A 10 8.12 5.87 7.76
CA VAL A 10 8.45 4.86 6.74
C VAL A 10 8.26 3.44 7.29
N GLU A 11 8.70 3.17 8.52
CA GLU A 11 8.47 1.89 9.20
C GLU A 11 6.97 1.60 9.30
N GLN A 12 6.17 2.58 9.72
CA GLN A 12 4.72 2.43 9.83
C GLN A 12 4.06 2.19 8.47
N ALA A 13 4.48 2.90 7.43
CA ALA A 13 3.98 2.68 6.07
C ALA A 13 4.31 1.27 5.55
N ARG A 14 5.51 0.77 5.84
CA ARG A 14 5.94 -0.59 5.51
C ARG A 14 5.07 -1.63 6.20
N GLU A 15 4.82 -1.48 7.49
CA GLU A 15 3.96 -2.39 8.26
C GLU A 15 2.52 -2.36 7.75
N ASP A 16 1.96 -1.19 7.51
CA ASP A 16 0.61 -1.04 6.96
C ASP A 16 0.47 -1.74 5.60
N GLN A 17 1.45 -1.63 4.72
CA GLN A 17 1.45 -2.32 3.42
C GLN A 17 1.60 -3.84 3.55
N ALA A 18 2.44 -4.32 4.47
CA ALA A 18 2.58 -5.75 4.72
C ALA A 18 1.27 -6.38 5.21
N GLU A 19 0.57 -5.74 6.15
CA GLU A 19 -0.76 -6.16 6.61
C GLU A 19 -1.78 -6.18 5.47
N ARG A 20 -1.76 -5.18 4.58
CA ARG A 20 -2.67 -5.11 3.43
C ARG A 20 -2.43 -6.24 2.45
N SER A 21 -1.15 -6.58 2.18
CA SER A 21 -0.81 -7.72 1.34
C SER A 21 -1.45 -9.01 1.84
N GLU A 22 -1.38 -9.29 3.14
CA GLU A 22 -2.00 -10.47 3.75
C GLU A 22 -3.53 -10.44 3.64
N GLU A 23 -4.17 -9.32 3.87
CA GLU A 23 -5.63 -9.17 3.75
C GLU A 23 -6.14 -9.43 2.33
N PHE A 24 -5.46 -8.91 1.32
CA PHE A 24 -5.83 -9.18 -0.08
C PHE A 24 -5.61 -10.63 -0.47
N LYS A 25 -4.58 -11.29 0.05
CA LYS A 25 -4.37 -12.73 -0.12
C LYS A 25 -5.50 -13.54 0.53
N ASP A 26 -5.97 -13.14 1.71
CA ASP A 26 -7.04 -13.81 2.44
C ASP A 26 -8.42 -13.61 1.80
N ALA A 27 -8.62 -12.51 1.07
CA ALA A 27 -9.88 -12.26 0.37
C ALA A 27 -10.14 -13.25 -0.78
N LEU A 28 -9.09 -13.75 -1.45
CA LEU A 28 -9.22 -14.70 -2.56
C LEU A 28 -9.92 -16.02 -2.18
N PRO A 29 -9.54 -16.73 -1.10
CA PRO A 29 -10.22 -17.96 -0.68
C PRO A 29 -11.71 -17.72 -0.41
N ARG A 30 -12.08 -16.60 0.21
CA ARG A 30 -13.48 -16.25 0.50
C ARG A 30 -14.31 -16.05 -0.77
N ILE A 31 -13.75 -15.40 -1.78
CA ILE A 31 -14.41 -15.21 -3.07
C ILE A 31 -14.57 -16.56 -3.79
N LYS A 32 -13.58 -17.44 -3.70
CA LYS A 32 -13.64 -18.81 -4.25
C LYS A 32 -14.70 -19.65 -3.55
N GLU A 33 -14.85 -19.54 -2.24
CA GLU A 33 -15.92 -20.19 -1.49
C GLU A 33 -17.29 -19.73 -1.96
N LEU A 34 -17.46 -18.43 -2.24
CA LEU A 34 -18.70 -17.89 -2.82
C LEU A 34 -19.10 -18.59 -4.12
N THR A 35 -18.15 -18.83 -5.02
CA THR A 35 -18.44 -19.43 -6.33
C THR A 35 -18.82 -20.92 -6.26
N GLY A 36 -18.43 -21.62 -5.17
CA GLY A 36 -18.79 -23.01 -4.92
C GLY A 36 -20.00 -23.20 -3.99
N PHE A 37 -20.57 -22.14 -3.52
CA PHE A 37 -21.58 -22.17 -2.47
C PHE A 37 -22.98 -22.45 -3.02
N GLN A 38 -23.67 -23.45 -2.47
CA GLN A 38 -25.07 -23.74 -2.77
C GLN A 38 -25.88 -23.82 -1.47
N GLY A 39 -26.64 -22.76 -1.15
CA GLY A 39 -27.53 -22.80 0.01
C GLY A 39 -27.78 -21.49 0.74
N GLY A 40 -28.51 -21.54 1.85
CA GLY A 40 -29.03 -20.39 2.60
C GLY A 40 -28.03 -19.53 3.37
N GLU A 41 -26.72 -19.80 3.27
CA GLU A 41 -25.68 -18.99 3.91
C GLU A 41 -25.07 -17.91 2.98
N LEU A 42 -25.62 -17.76 1.77
CA LEU A 42 -25.16 -16.74 0.81
C LEU A 42 -25.25 -15.32 1.37
N GLU A 43 -26.27 -15.05 2.17
CA GLU A 43 -26.43 -13.76 2.83
C GLU A 43 -25.28 -13.48 3.82
N ASN A 44 -24.88 -14.48 4.62
CA ASN A 44 -23.77 -14.33 5.57
C ASN A 44 -22.44 -14.09 4.84
N VAL A 45 -22.20 -14.80 3.75
CA VAL A 45 -20.99 -14.63 2.94
C VAL A 45 -20.97 -13.25 2.28
N TYR A 46 -22.13 -12.79 1.78
CA TYR A 46 -22.27 -11.43 1.25
C TYR A 46 -21.95 -10.37 2.29
N LEU A 47 -22.52 -10.49 3.49
CA LEU A 47 -22.28 -9.53 4.58
C LEU A 47 -20.80 -9.50 4.97
N GLN A 48 -20.17 -10.66 5.03
CA GLN A 48 -18.74 -10.73 5.35
C GLN A 48 -17.87 -10.10 4.25
N LEU A 49 -18.17 -10.38 2.98
CA LEU A 49 -17.46 -9.78 1.85
C LEU A 49 -17.61 -8.26 1.84
N LYS A 50 -18.81 -7.77 2.16
CA LYS A 50 -19.07 -6.35 2.29
C LYS A 50 -18.24 -5.72 3.40
N ASP A 51 -18.19 -6.34 4.58
CA ASP A 51 -17.40 -5.86 5.71
C ASP A 51 -15.91 -5.85 5.38
N ASP A 52 -15.40 -6.90 4.74
CA ASP A 52 -14.01 -6.99 4.29
C ASP A 52 -13.68 -5.89 3.27
N TYR A 53 -14.56 -5.63 2.32
CA TYR A 53 -14.40 -4.54 1.35
C TYR A 53 -14.34 -3.18 2.05
N GLU A 54 -15.30 -2.88 2.92
CA GLU A 54 -15.35 -1.61 3.66
C GLU A 54 -14.12 -1.42 4.55
N ASP A 55 -13.65 -2.49 5.18
CA ASP A 55 -12.43 -2.47 5.98
C ASP A 55 -11.19 -2.18 5.13
N CYS A 56 -11.05 -2.85 3.98
CA CYS A 56 -9.97 -2.58 3.03
C CYS A 56 -10.00 -1.14 2.49
N GLU A 57 -11.19 -0.59 2.21
CA GLU A 57 -11.37 0.78 1.76
C GLU A 57 -10.88 1.79 2.83
N ARG A 58 -11.30 1.61 4.08
CA ARG A 58 -10.83 2.45 5.19
C ARG A 58 -9.32 2.39 5.36
N ARG A 59 -8.75 1.22 5.22
CA ARG A 59 -7.30 1.01 5.36
C ARG A 59 -6.52 1.58 4.18
N ALA A 60 -7.07 1.58 2.98
CA ALA A 60 -6.48 2.28 1.83
C ALA A 60 -6.37 3.79 2.10
N ALA A 61 -7.37 4.38 2.73
CA ALA A 61 -7.34 5.79 3.13
C ALA A 61 -6.23 6.07 4.18
N VAL A 62 -5.99 5.14 5.10
CA VAL A 62 -4.88 5.25 6.07
C VAL A 62 -3.52 5.22 5.35
N ILE A 63 -3.37 4.38 4.32
CA ILE A 63 -2.14 4.35 3.51
C ILE A 63 -1.91 5.68 2.79
N ASP A 64 -2.96 6.28 2.21
CA ASP A 64 -2.87 7.59 1.57
C ASP A 64 -2.36 8.65 2.56
N GLU A 65 -2.92 8.67 3.76
CA GLU A 65 -2.49 9.59 4.82
C GLU A 65 -1.02 9.35 5.21
N ARG A 66 -0.58 8.10 5.29
CA ARG A 66 0.82 7.76 5.58
C ARG A 66 1.76 8.24 4.49
N ILE A 67 1.40 8.08 3.23
CA ILE A 67 2.20 8.55 2.09
C ILE A 67 2.32 10.08 2.16
N ASP A 68 1.23 10.79 2.37
CA ASP A 68 1.22 12.25 2.51
C ASP A 68 2.12 12.73 3.66
N ASN A 69 2.06 12.05 4.81
CA ASN A 69 2.91 12.36 5.96
C ASN A 69 4.40 12.12 5.66
N VAL A 70 4.73 11.03 4.99
CA VAL A 70 6.12 10.74 4.56
C VAL A 70 6.61 11.80 3.59
N GLU A 71 5.80 12.20 2.62
CA GLU A 71 6.13 13.27 1.66
C GLU A 71 6.44 14.59 2.37
N GLN A 72 5.57 15.01 3.29
CA GLN A 72 5.73 16.27 4.00
C GLN A 72 6.99 16.28 4.87
N ILE A 73 7.20 15.23 5.65
CA ILE A 73 8.37 15.13 6.53
C ILE A 73 9.66 15.04 5.72
N ALA A 74 9.67 14.32 4.61
CA ALA A 74 10.82 14.23 3.72
C ALA A 74 11.17 15.59 3.08
N ALA A 75 10.16 16.31 2.58
CA ALA A 75 10.34 17.65 2.03
C ALA A 75 10.96 18.61 3.06
N ASP A 76 10.43 18.60 4.26
CA ASP A 76 10.92 19.43 5.36
C ASP A 76 12.37 19.08 5.75
N LEU A 77 12.67 17.78 5.86
CA LEU A 77 14.03 17.30 6.18
C LEU A 77 15.05 17.75 5.13
N PHE A 78 14.72 17.57 3.87
CA PHE A 78 15.65 17.92 2.78
C PHE A 78 15.86 19.43 2.68
N ALA A 79 14.82 20.23 2.87
CA ALA A 79 14.94 21.69 2.90
C ALA A 79 15.83 22.17 4.07
N GLU A 80 15.64 21.62 5.24
CA GLU A 80 16.46 21.90 6.43
C GLU A 80 17.91 21.51 6.20
N TRP A 81 18.15 20.31 5.65
CA TRP A 81 19.49 19.85 5.36
C TRP A 81 20.23 20.73 4.33
N GLU A 82 19.55 21.14 3.26
CA GLU A 82 20.12 22.09 2.29
C GLU A 82 20.53 23.42 2.95
N SER A 83 19.65 23.97 3.79
CA SER A 83 19.93 25.20 4.54
C SER A 83 21.14 25.06 5.49
N GLU A 84 21.27 23.93 6.15
CA GLU A 84 22.41 23.65 7.03
C GLU A 84 23.74 23.51 6.24
N ILE A 85 23.69 22.86 5.07
CA ILE A 85 24.85 22.75 4.18
C ILE A 85 25.33 24.13 3.75
N ASP A 86 24.42 25.05 3.43
CA ASP A 86 24.77 26.41 3.03
C ASP A 86 25.42 27.22 4.17
N GLN A 87 25.15 26.88 5.41
CA GLN A 87 25.77 27.48 6.60
C GLN A 87 27.16 26.90 6.92
N MET A 88 27.52 25.75 6.34
CA MET A 88 28.83 25.13 6.58
C MET A 88 29.94 25.96 5.93
N THR A 89 30.97 26.27 6.70
CA THR A 89 32.17 27.00 6.22
C THR A 89 33.27 26.10 5.72
N ASN A 90 33.35 24.86 6.21
CA ASN A 90 34.32 23.88 5.79
C ASN A 90 33.97 23.25 4.44
N PRO A 91 34.78 23.46 3.37
CA PRO A 91 34.45 22.96 2.02
C PRO A 91 34.33 21.43 1.93
N SER A 92 35.16 20.72 2.70
CA SER A 92 35.15 19.25 2.73
C SER A 92 33.84 18.71 3.33
N PHE A 93 33.39 19.32 4.42
CA PHE A 93 32.13 18.94 5.06
C PHE A 93 30.92 19.28 4.18
N ARG A 94 30.93 20.44 3.51
CA ARG A 94 29.88 20.81 2.55
C ARG A 94 29.75 19.80 1.42
N THR A 95 30.87 19.41 0.82
CA THR A 95 30.90 18.43 -0.29
C THR A 95 30.40 17.06 0.18
N SER A 96 30.88 16.58 1.31
CA SER A 96 30.46 15.31 1.90
C SER A 96 28.95 15.30 2.21
N SER A 97 28.45 16.38 2.82
CA SER A 97 27.04 16.51 3.18
C SER A 97 26.15 16.60 1.95
N ARG A 98 26.55 17.32 0.90
CA ARG A 98 25.82 17.36 -0.37
C ARG A 98 25.72 15.98 -1.03
N GLN A 99 26.78 15.20 -1.00
CA GLN A 99 26.78 13.84 -1.51
C GLN A 99 25.84 12.93 -0.72
N SER A 100 25.85 13.06 0.62
CA SER A 100 24.94 12.31 1.49
C SER A 100 23.47 12.68 1.25
N LEU A 101 23.18 13.97 1.12
CA LEU A 101 21.84 14.46 0.80
C LEU A 101 21.35 13.92 -0.55
N ALA A 102 22.20 13.95 -1.57
CA ALA A 102 21.84 13.45 -2.91
C ALA A 102 21.52 11.94 -2.87
N ARG A 103 22.33 11.15 -2.16
CA ARG A 103 22.07 9.71 -2.01
C ARG A 103 20.78 9.44 -1.26
N THR A 104 20.54 10.13 -0.16
CA THR A 104 19.33 9.97 0.65
C THR A 104 18.09 10.37 -0.14
N ARG A 105 18.16 11.46 -0.88
CA ARG A 105 17.07 11.92 -1.74
C ARG A 105 16.75 10.92 -2.87
N ASP A 106 17.78 10.34 -3.50
CA ASP A 106 17.59 9.31 -4.53
C ASP A 106 16.90 8.06 -3.98
N ARG A 107 17.31 7.58 -2.82
CA ARG A 107 16.69 6.44 -2.15
C ARG A 107 15.25 6.74 -1.70
N TYR A 108 15.02 7.94 -1.17
CA TYR A 108 13.67 8.39 -0.86
C TYR A 108 12.76 8.41 -2.10
N ASN A 109 13.25 8.92 -3.22
CA ASN A 109 12.47 8.96 -4.46
C ASN A 109 12.10 7.55 -4.96
N ARG A 110 12.98 6.58 -4.80
CA ARG A 110 12.68 5.17 -5.13
C ARG A 110 11.60 4.61 -4.22
N LEU A 111 11.73 4.82 -2.92
CA LEU A 111 10.72 4.42 -1.93
C LEU A 111 9.37 5.06 -2.25
N HIS A 112 9.34 6.36 -2.44
CA HIS A 112 8.11 7.10 -2.72
C HIS A 112 7.39 6.56 -3.97
N ARG A 113 8.13 6.39 -5.08
CA ARG A 113 7.54 5.80 -6.30
C ARG A 113 6.98 4.40 -6.06
N ALA A 114 7.69 3.56 -5.31
CA ALA A 114 7.24 2.21 -5.01
C ALA A 114 5.97 2.21 -4.14
N MET A 115 5.89 3.09 -3.13
CA MET A 115 4.70 3.23 -2.29
C MET A 115 3.48 3.72 -3.07
N VAL A 116 3.66 4.75 -3.90
CA VAL A 116 2.57 5.31 -4.74
C VAL A 116 2.09 4.28 -5.75
N GLN A 117 2.99 3.54 -6.36
CA GLN A 117 2.64 2.48 -7.31
C GLN A 117 1.86 1.34 -6.62
N ALA A 118 2.32 0.88 -5.47
CA ALA A 118 1.62 -0.15 -4.70
C ALA A 118 0.21 0.32 -4.29
N ARG A 119 0.09 1.57 -3.83
CA ARG A 119 -1.21 2.16 -3.49
C ARG A 119 -2.15 2.22 -4.70
N GLY A 120 -1.65 2.63 -5.86
CA GLY A 120 -2.43 2.68 -7.09
C GLY A 120 -2.96 1.32 -7.54
N ARG A 121 -2.25 0.23 -7.23
CA ARG A 121 -2.69 -1.14 -7.52
C ARG A 121 -3.83 -1.63 -6.64
N MET A 122 -4.12 -0.95 -5.54
CA MET A 122 -5.27 -1.27 -4.70
C MET A 122 -6.60 -0.86 -5.35
N ASP A 123 -6.62 0.20 -6.14
CA ASP A 123 -7.85 0.74 -6.73
C ASP A 123 -8.58 -0.26 -7.65
N PRO A 124 -7.92 -0.95 -8.59
CA PRO A 124 -8.59 -1.97 -9.39
C PRO A 124 -9.19 -3.11 -8.58
N VAL A 125 -8.48 -3.56 -7.53
CA VAL A 125 -8.97 -4.62 -6.63
C VAL A 125 -10.18 -4.18 -5.85
N LEU A 126 -10.14 -2.99 -5.25
CA LEU A 126 -11.26 -2.41 -4.50
C LEU A 126 -12.48 -2.20 -5.41
N SER A 127 -12.27 -1.71 -6.63
CA SER A 127 -13.34 -1.51 -7.60
C SER A 127 -14.05 -2.82 -7.96
N ARG A 128 -13.29 -3.90 -8.21
CA ARG A 128 -13.88 -5.22 -8.49
C ARG A 128 -14.61 -5.82 -7.30
N LEU A 129 -14.03 -5.70 -6.11
CA LEU A 129 -14.69 -6.15 -4.87
C LEU A 129 -16.01 -5.40 -4.63
N ASN A 130 -16.01 -4.09 -4.87
CA ASN A 130 -17.22 -3.29 -4.76
C ASN A 130 -18.28 -3.72 -5.77
N ASP A 131 -17.90 -3.98 -7.01
CA ASP A 131 -18.81 -4.50 -8.04
C ASP A 131 -19.45 -5.82 -7.62
N TYR A 132 -18.66 -6.73 -7.03
CA TYR A 132 -19.19 -8.01 -6.52
C TYR A 132 -20.16 -7.80 -5.37
N VAL A 133 -19.84 -6.92 -4.43
CA VAL A 133 -20.71 -6.58 -3.30
C VAL A 133 -22.04 -6.00 -3.81
N LEU A 134 -21.99 -5.04 -4.73
CA LEU A 134 -23.18 -4.41 -5.29
C LEU A 134 -24.01 -5.39 -6.11
N TYR A 135 -23.37 -6.26 -6.88
CA TYR A 135 -24.08 -7.28 -7.66
C TYR A 135 -24.79 -8.30 -6.76
N LEU A 136 -24.09 -8.82 -5.74
CA LEU A 136 -24.66 -9.77 -4.79
C LEU A 136 -25.77 -9.15 -3.92
N LYS A 137 -25.69 -7.88 -3.64
CA LYS A 137 -26.70 -7.18 -2.82
C LYS A 137 -28.13 -7.41 -3.30
N HIS A 138 -28.32 -7.50 -4.60
CA HIS A 138 -29.64 -7.66 -5.22
C HIS A 138 -29.84 -9.02 -5.89
N ASN A 139 -28.81 -9.87 -5.93
CA ASN A 139 -28.79 -11.11 -6.69
C ASN A 139 -28.20 -12.27 -5.87
N LEU A 140 -28.75 -12.54 -4.68
CA LEU A 140 -28.31 -13.65 -3.84
C LEU A 140 -28.90 -14.98 -4.31
N ASN A 141 -28.43 -15.47 -5.45
CA ASN A 141 -28.84 -16.75 -6.04
C ASN A 141 -27.68 -17.46 -6.72
N ALA A 142 -27.89 -18.74 -7.05
CA ALA A 142 -26.84 -19.58 -7.65
C ALA A 142 -26.34 -19.06 -9.01
N GLN A 143 -27.22 -18.42 -9.80
CA GLN A 143 -26.83 -17.85 -11.09
C GLN A 143 -25.89 -16.66 -10.94
N ALA A 144 -26.13 -15.78 -9.99
CA ALA A 144 -25.27 -14.66 -9.69
C ALA A 144 -23.89 -15.13 -9.20
N VAL A 145 -23.85 -16.12 -8.33
CA VAL A 145 -22.62 -16.74 -7.85
C VAL A 145 -21.84 -17.38 -9.00
N GLY A 146 -22.50 -18.05 -9.91
CA GLY A 146 -21.87 -18.60 -11.13
C GLY A 146 -21.24 -17.51 -12.01
N SER A 147 -21.89 -16.35 -12.13
CA SER A 147 -21.36 -15.20 -12.87
C SER A 147 -20.10 -14.62 -12.25
N LEU A 148 -19.99 -14.61 -10.91
CA LEU A 148 -18.76 -14.22 -10.22
C LEU A 148 -17.60 -15.15 -10.52
N GLY A 149 -17.86 -16.45 -10.68
CA GLY A 149 -16.84 -17.44 -11.04
C GLY A 149 -16.12 -17.10 -12.35
N THR A 150 -16.80 -16.51 -13.33
CA THR A 150 -16.19 -16.10 -14.60
C THR A 150 -15.25 -14.90 -14.47
N GLU A 151 -15.43 -14.07 -13.44
CA GLU A 151 -14.59 -12.89 -13.15
C GLU A 151 -13.39 -13.21 -12.26
N MET A 152 -13.34 -14.41 -11.69
CA MET A 152 -12.32 -14.81 -10.70
C MET A 152 -10.90 -14.63 -11.21
N GLY A 153 -10.62 -14.98 -12.48
CA GLY A 153 -9.31 -14.83 -13.07
C GLY A 153 -8.79 -13.40 -13.11
N ARG A 154 -9.67 -12.44 -13.25
CA ARG A 154 -9.31 -11.01 -13.28
C ARG A 154 -8.91 -10.51 -11.90
N ILE A 155 -9.68 -10.86 -10.87
CA ILE A 155 -9.33 -10.42 -9.51
C ILE A 155 -8.07 -11.12 -9.00
N GLU A 156 -7.86 -12.38 -9.33
CA GLU A 156 -6.61 -13.10 -9.02
C GLU A 156 -5.40 -12.39 -9.64
N SER A 157 -5.53 -11.98 -10.90
CA SER A 157 -4.47 -11.24 -11.61
C SER A 157 -4.21 -9.88 -10.96
N ASP A 158 -5.25 -9.12 -10.64
CA ASP A 158 -5.12 -7.80 -10.00
C ASP A 158 -4.48 -7.91 -8.62
N ILE A 159 -4.86 -8.91 -7.83
CA ILE A 159 -4.26 -9.16 -6.51
C ILE A 159 -2.80 -9.58 -6.63
N ALA A 160 -2.45 -10.43 -7.61
CA ALA A 160 -1.06 -10.83 -7.83
C ALA A 160 -0.17 -9.63 -8.18
N VAL A 161 -0.64 -8.71 -9.01
CA VAL A 161 0.07 -7.46 -9.35
C VAL A 161 0.20 -6.57 -8.12
N LEU A 162 -0.87 -6.40 -7.34
CA LEU A 162 -0.87 -5.62 -6.11
C LEU A 162 0.15 -6.15 -5.09
N VAL A 163 0.12 -7.45 -4.81
CA VAL A 163 1.03 -8.09 -3.86
C VAL A 163 2.50 -7.89 -4.28
N ARG A 164 2.80 -8.06 -5.55
CA ARG A 164 4.15 -7.84 -6.10
C ARG A 164 4.62 -6.41 -5.90
N ASP A 165 3.76 -5.42 -6.17
CA ASP A 165 4.10 -4.02 -6.01
C ASP A 165 4.22 -3.61 -4.54
N ILE A 166 3.43 -4.21 -3.65
CA ILE A 166 3.60 -4.06 -2.19
C ILE A 166 4.95 -4.63 -1.73
N GLU A 167 5.34 -5.80 -2.21
CA GLU A 167 6.65 -6.41 -1.89
C GLU A 167 7.80 -5.52 -2.33
N ARG A 168 7.72 -4.93 -3.52
CA ARG A 168 8.71 -3.94 -4.00
C ARG A 168 8.76 -2.70 -3.12
N SER A 169 7.62 -2.22 -2.66
CA SER A 169 7.55 -1.08 -1.73
C SER A 169 8.20 -1.40 -0.39
N ILE A 170 7.99 -2.61 0.14
CA ILE A 170 8.62 -3.08 1.38
C ILE A 170 10.14 -3.16 1.22
N GLU A 171 10.64 -3.72 0.11
CA GLU A 171 12.07 -3.79 -0.19
C GLU A 171 12.70 -2.38 -0.27
N ALA A 172 12.02 -1.44 -0.92
CA ALA A 172 12.47 -0.06 -1.01
C ALA A 172 12.49 0.64 0.36
N ALA A 173 11.51 0.35 1.21
CA ALA A 173 11.46 0.85 2.59
C ALA A 173 12.62 0.29 3.42
N ASP A 174 12.89 -1.00 3.34
CA ASP A 174 14.00 -1.64 4.05
C ASP A 174 15.35 -1.06 3.62
N ALA A 175 15.55 -0.86 2.32
CA ALA A 175 16.77 -0.24 1.78
C ALA A 175 16.95 1.21 2.26
N PHE A 176 15.85 1.97 2.32
CA PHE A 176 15.86 3.34 2.85
C PHE A 176 16.19 3.37 4.33
N LEU A 177 15.57 2.50 5.14
CA LEU A 177 15.76 2.45 6.59
C LEU A 177 17.18 2.07 6.99
N GLN A 178 17.86 1.20 6.23
CA GLN A 178 19.26 0.83 6.48
C GLN A 178 20.20 2.03 6.49
N ASP A 179 19.90 3.08 5.74
CA ASP A 179 20.71 4.29 5.71
C ASP A 179 20.62 5.15 6.97
N PHE A 180 19.53 5.00 7.73
CA PHE A 180 19.35 5.72 8.97
C PHE A 180 20.03 5.04 10.17
N GLU A 181 20.38 3.77 10.02
CA GLU A 181 21.11 2.99 11.03
C GLU A 181 22.63 3.13 10.90
N ALA A 182 23.11 3.55 9.75
CA ALA A 182 24.52 3.80 9.47
C ALA A 182 24.90 5.25 9.78
#